data_e88ecac703428954d7bf2712ad49a87b
#
_entry.id   e88ecac703428954d7bf2712ad49a87b
#
_cell.length_a   1.000
_cell.length_b   1.000
_cell.length_c   1.000
_cell.angle_alpha   90.00
_cell.angle_beta   90.00
_cell.angle_gamma   90.00
#
_symmetry.space_group_name_H-M   'P 1'
#
loop_
_entity.id
_entity.type
_entity.pdbx_description
1 polymer ?
#
loop_
_entity_poly.entity_id
_entity_poly.type
_entity_poly.pdbx_seq_one_letter_code
_entity_poly.pdbx_strand_id
1 'polypeptide(L)'
;MKIQYENVKLPECDCANIPVQLTDETMKERLNKVLDRMNCENFDSLVIYADLEHGNNFEYLTGFLPRFEEALLILNTNGNHYMVLGNENLNKASKARIKATPIHCPYFSLPNQPMDVKKGIKDILSQCGFDKANKVGIVGWKNFTSNYEDNSQLFDVPYYIVDTIRDIFGYNIYNATRLFIGDNGARCTNNVNEIVHYEFGAALASDCILKAMNHLDVGVSEMELGDILNAYGQKNSVVTIAASGPRFIKANIYPTNNTVKLKDPISLSIGYKGGFSSRAGYAVHDSSELDESVQDYLDALVKPYFASVAVWLEKIHCGMPGGEVYDLVEATMLKAEYNWSLCPGHLTADEEWMSSNIYENSQELVQSGMLYQIDIIPSKAGYAGTSAESSVLLADENLRKQIEQEEPELWSRIQKRREYIIHELNIPLNDDVLPMCSTVAYLRPFLLNKDKAMKLQ
;
A
#
# COMPACT_ATOMS: atom_id res chain seq x y z
N MET A 1 -28.19 6.50 -6.65
CA MET A 1 -27.52 7.81 -6.61
C MET A 1 -27.69 8.53 -7.96
N LYS A 2 -27.84 9.85 -7.96
CA LYS A 2 -27.82 10.67 -9.19
C LYS A 2 -26.42 11.22 -9.35
N ILE A 3 -25.73 10.89 -10.44
CA ILE A 3 -24.34 11.21 -10.68
C ILE A 3 -24.24 12.06 -11.96
N GLN A 4 -23.47 13.13 -11.89
CA GLN A 4 -23.32 14.11 -12.97
C GLN A 4 -21.84 14.34 -13.29
N TYR A 5 -21.56 14.69 -14.54
CA TYR A 5 -20.28 15.18 -15.02
C TYR A 5 -20.38 16.67 -15.26
N GLU A 6 -19.89 17.47 -14.33
CA GLU A 6 -20.10 18.92 -14.28
C GLU A 6 -18.83 19.66 -13.89
N ASN A 7 -18.90 21.00 -13.92
CA ASN A 7 -17.81 21.84 -13.41
C ASN A 7 -17.63 21.58 -11.92
N VAL A 8 -16.38 21.31 -11.54
CA VAL A 8 -15.95 21.03 -10.18
C VAL A 8 -14.68 21.84 -9.91
N LYS A 9 -14.62 22.52 -8.77
CA LYS A 9 -13.38 23.17 -8.34
C LYS A 9 -12.27 22.10 -8.24
N LEU A 10 -11.11 22.38 -8.81
CA LEU A 10 -9.95 21.47 -8.70
C LEU A 10 -9.51 21.33 -7.25
N PRO A 11 -9.15 20.11 -6.80
CA PRO A 11 -8.50 19.96 -5.51
C PRO A 11 -7.15 20.69 -5.51
N GLU A 12 -6.71 21.11 -4.34
CA GLU A 12 -5.44 21.82 -4.18
C GLU A 12 -4.32 20.81 -3.88
N CYS A 13 -3.12 21.07 -4.40
CA CYS A 13 -1.91 20.36 -3.92
C CYS A 13 -1.65 20.78 -2.48
N ASP A 14 -1.58 19.80 -1.56
CA ASP A 14 -1.51 20.08 -0.11
C ASP A 14 -0.47 19.24 0.65
N CYS A 15 0.42 18.55 -0.05
CA CYS A 15 1.53 17.83 0.56
C CYS A 15 2.41 18.79 1.37
N ALA A 16 2.72 18.42 2.62
CA ALA A 16 3.55 19.23 3.53
C ALA A 16 5.00 19.43 3.05
N ASN A 17 5.46 18.68 2.05
CA ASN A 17 6.81 18.71 1.46
C ASN A 17 7.96 18.36 2.43
N ILE A 18 7.66 17.92 3.63
CA ILE A 18 8.64 17.52 4.66
C ILE A 18 8.27 16.14 5.17
N PRO A 19 9.10 15.10 4.92
CA PRO A 19 8.83 13.77 5.45
C PRO A 19 8.97 13.76 6.97
N VAL A 20 8.00 13.18 7.65
CA VAL A 20 7.99 13.03 9.10
C VAL A 20 8.69 11.73 9.50
N GLN A 21 9.62 11.81 10.44
CA GLN A 21 10.35 10.65 10.94
C GLN A 21 9.56 9.92 12.02
N LEU A 22 9.64 8.59 12.02
CA LEU A 22 9.09 7.79 13.13
C LEU A 22 9.92 8.04 14.40
N THR A 23 9.24 8.27 15.53
CA THR A 23 9.89 8.48 16.84
C THR A 23 10.43 7.18 17.42
N ASP A 24 11.29 7.28 18.43
CA ASP A 24 11.78 6.10 19.16
C ASP A 24 10.66 5.44 19.96
N GLU A 25 9.70 6.21 20.45
CA GLU A 25 8.48 5.74 21.11
C GLU A 25 7.64 4.89 20.16
N THR A 26 7.38 5.37 18.95
CA THR A 26 6.67 4.62 17.90
C THR A 26 7.40 3.32 17.55
N MET A 27 8.72 3.36 17.38
CA MET A 27 9.50 2.15 17.10
C MET A 27 9.45 1.13 18.24
N LYS A 28 9.42 1.59 19.50
CA LYS A 28 9.23 0.73 20.66
C LYS A 28 7.81 0.14 20.71
N GLU A 29 6.80 0.92 20.37
CA GLU A 29 5.42 0.45 20.26
C GLU A 29 5.29 -0.64 19.20
N ARG A 30 5.87 -0.44 18.02
CA ARG A 30 5.95 -1.44 16.95
C ARG A 30 6.52 -2.78 17.42
N LEU A 31 7.66 -2.71 18.12
CA LEU A 31 8.28 -3.90 18.69
C LEU A 31 7.35 -4.59 19.70
N ASN A 32 6.72 -3.83 20.60
CA ASN A 32 5.81 -4.38 21.60
C ASN A 32 4.61 -5.07 20.93
N LYS A 33 3.99 -4.46 19.91
CA LYS A 33 2.89 -5.08 19.13
C LYS A 33 3.30 -6.45 18.58
N VAL A 34 4.50 -6.57 18.02
CA VAL A 34 4.99 -7.86 17.49
C VAL A 34 5.24 -8.87 18.60
N LEU A 35 5.88 -8.46 19.70
CA LEU A 35 6.15 -9.34 20.85
C LEU A 35 4.85 -9.84 21.50
N ASP A 36 3.83 -8.98 21.62
CA ASP A 36 2.52 -9.35 22.13
C ASP A 36 1.86 -10.41 21.22
N ARG A 37 1.91 -10.22 19.90
CA ARG A 37 1.42 -11.23 18.95
C ARG A 37 2.17 -12.54 19.04
N MET A 38 3.51 -12.52 19.19
CA MET A 38 4.32 -13.71 19.41
C MET A 38 3.86 -14.47 20.67
N ASN A 39 3.66 -13.74 21.76
CA ASN A 39 3.22 -14.32 23.04
C ASN A 39 1.82 -14.93 22.93
N CYS A 40 0.87 -14.25 22.31
CA CYS A 40 -0.49 -14.75 22.09
C CYS A 40 -0.51 -16.07 21.31
N GLU A 41 0.42 -16.26 20.38
CA GLU A 41 0.48 -17.42 19.53
C GLU A 41 1.58 -18.44 19.94
N ASN A 42 2.23 -18.19 21.07
CA ASN A 42 3.27 -19.05 21.67
C ASN A 42 4.47 -19.28 20.73
N PHE A 43 4.91 -18.26 20.00
CA PHE A 43 6.18 -18.31 19.31
C PHE A 43 7.31 -17.87 20.24
N ASP A 44 8.39 -18.67 20.30
CA ASP A 44 9.58 -18.34 21.08
C ASP A 44 10.53 -17.43 20.31
N SER A 45 10.57 -17.60 18.98
CA SER A 45 11.43 -16.82 18.08
C SER A 45 10.74 -16.58 16.74
N LEU A 46 11.04 -15.44 16.10
CA LEU A 46 10.74 -15.18 14.70
C LEU A 46 12.03 -15.01 13.90
N VAL A 47 12.04 -15.56 12.70
CA VAL A 47 13.03 -15.31 11.66
C VAL A 47 12.37 -14.44 10.60
N ILE A 48 12.66 -13.15 10.62
CA ILE A 48 12.03 -12.15 9.74
C ILE A 48 12.97 -11.87 8.57
N TYR A 49 12.56 -12.30 7.40
CA TYR A 49 13.30 -12.16 6.14
C TYR A 49 13.13 -10.78 5.51
N ALA A 50 14.17 -10.34 4.83
CA ALA A 50 14.12 -9.19 3.96
C ALA A 50 15.05 -9.29 2.75
N ASP A 51 14.55 -8.79 1.63
CA ASP A 51 15.30 -8.28 0.50
C ASP A 51 14.80 -6.86 0.17
N LEU A 52 15.21 -6.27 -0.94
CA LEU A 52 14.81 -4.90 -1.31
C LEU A 52 13.32 -4.77 -1.61
N GLU A 53 12.69 -5.81 -2.16
CA GLU A 53 11.29 -5.83 -2.58
C GLU A 53 10.36 -6.32 -1.46
N HIS A 54 10.80 -7.35 -0.71
CA HIS A 54 9.96 -8.10 0.22
C HIS A 54 10.37 -7.92 1.69
N GLY A 55 10.89 -6.75 2.05
CA GLY A 55 11.48 -6.52 3.37
C GLY A 55 10.65 -5.66 4.32
N ASN A 56 9.39 -5.33 4.03
CA ASN A 56 8.67 -4.32 4.83
C ASN A 56 8.36 -4.77 6.28
N ASN A 57 8.20 -6.07 6.53
CA ASN A 57 8.08 -6.59 7.90
C ASN A 57 9.39 -6.44 8.70
N PHE A 58 10.54 -6.55 8.04
CA PHE A 58 11.84 -6.27 8.63
C PHE A 58 12.04 -4.76 8.82
N GLU A 59 11.74 -3.93 7.81
CA GLU A 59 11.86 -2.48 7.88
C GLU A 59 11.00 -1.89 9.01
N TYR A 60 9.81 -2.43 9.24
CA TYR A 60 8.90 -2.03 10.31
C TYR A 60 9.56 -1.98 11.69
N LEU A 61 10.49 -2.90 11.97
CA LEU A 61 11.22 -3.00 13.23
C LEU A 61 12.61 -2.37 13.18
N THR A 62 13.27 -2.42 12.03
CA THR A 62 14.68 -2.00 11.90
C THR A 62 14.89 -0.59 11.39
N GLY A 63 13.88 -0.04 10.69
CA GLY A 63 13.93 1.28 10.07
C GLY A 63 14.73 1.35 8.78
N PHE A 64 15.14 0.21 8.19
CA PHE A 64 15.80 0.19 6.88
C PHE A 64 15.50 -1.11 6.10
N LEU A 65 15.63 -1.05 4.77
CA LEU A 65 15.66 -2.21 3.90
C LEU A 65 17.10 -2.60 3.57
N PRO A 66 17.42 -3.91 3.46
CA PRO A 66 18.70 -4.33 2.93
C PRO A 66 18.83 -3.91 1.47
N ARG A 67 20.05 -3.66 1.03
CA ARG A 67 20.32 -3.29 -0.35
C ARG A 67 21.27 -4.32 -0.97
N PHE A 68 20.89 -4.83 -2.15
CA PHE A 68 21.58 -5.86 -2.93
C PHE A 68 21.58 -7.27 -2.35
N GLU A 69 21.43 -7.42 -1.05
CA GLU A 69 21.61 -8.66 -0.28
C GLU A 69 20.32 -9.02 0.45
N GLU A 70 20.25 -10.24 0.95
CA GLU A 70 19.25 -10.63 1.93
C GLU A 70 19.64 -10.12 3.33
N ALA A 71 18.66 -10.12 4.23
CA ALA A 71 18.84 -9.91 5.66
C ALA A 71 17.85 -10.76 6.48
N LEU A 72 18.23 -11.10 7.71
CA LEU A 72 17.29 -11.65 8.69
C LEU A 72 17.35 -10.83 9.98
N LEU A 73 16.18 -10.58 10.57
CA LEU A 73 16.07 -10.20 11.96
C LEU A 73 15.56 -11.41 12.75
N ILE A 74 16.34 -11.86 13.73
CA ILE A 74 15.92 -12.91 14.66
C ILE A 74 15.41 -12.23 15.92
N LEU A 75 14.11 -12.33 16.14
CA LEU A 75 13.41 -11.75 17.27
C LEU A 75 13.10 -12.85 18.29
N ASN A 76 13.72 -12.80 19.47
CA ASN A 76 13.50 -13.78 20.52
C ASN A 76 12.71 -13.17 21.69
N THR A 77 11.77 -13.93 22.27
CA THR A 77 10.96 -13.48 23.42
C THR A 77 11.79 -13.23 24.68
N ASN A 78 13.00 -13.78 24.77
CA ASN A 78 13.92 -13.54 25.88
C ASN A 78 14.63 -12.18 25.83
N GLY A 79 14.33 -11.33 24.81
CA GLY A 79 14.91 -10.00 24.64
C GLY A 79 16.27 -9.95 23.92
N ASN A 80 16.87 -11.08 23.56
CA ASN A 80 18.11 -11.13 22.79
C ASN A 80 17.78 -11.21 21.30
N HIS A 81 17.98 -10.13 20.57
CA HIS A 81 17.71 -10.06 19.15
C HIS A 81 19.01 -10.10 18.34
N TYR A 82 18.97 -10.68 17.14
CA TYR A 82 20.12 -10.79 16.25
C TYR A 82 19.75 -10.29 14.84
N MET A 83 20.71 -9.67 14.18
CA MET A 83 20.55 -9.18 12.82
C MET A 83 21.60 -9.82 11.93
N VAL A 84 21.18 -10.72 11.04
CA VAL A 84 22.06 -11.48 10.15
C VAL A 84 22.16 -10.74 8.83
N LEU A 85 23.37 -10.32 8.45
CA LEU A 85 23.62 -9.42 7.35
C LEU A 85 24.82 -9.86 6.52
N GLY A 86 24.76 -9.58 5.21
CA GLY A 86 25.89 -9.74 4.30
C GLY A 86 26.90 -8.57 4.38
N ASN A 87 27.86 -8.57 3.45
CA ASN A 87 29.00 -7.63 3.44
C ASN A 87 28.56 -6.17 3.34
N GLU A 88 27.58 -5.87 2.47
CA GLU A 88 27.15 -4.51 2.15
C GLU A 88 26.27 -3.88 3.26
N ASN A 89 25.59 -4.72 4.04
CA ASN A 89 24.63 -4.25 5.02
C ASN A 89 25.07 -4.37 6.48
N LEU A 90 26.21 -5.05 6.76
CA LEU A 90 26.66 -5.34 8.12
C LEU A 90 26.78 -4.09 9.01
N ASN A 91 27.27 -2.98 8.45
CA ASN A 91 27.46 -1.72 9.17
C ASN A 91 26.12 -1.03 9.53
N LYS A 92 24.99 -1.42 8.92
CA LYS A 92 23.66 -0.84 9.21
C LYS A 92 23.12 -1.32 10.55
N ALA A 93 23.58 -2.47 11.06
CA ALA A 93 23.11 -3.01 12.34
C ALA A 93 23.25 -2.02 13.49
N SER A 94 24.35 -1.24 13.52
CA SER A 94 24.59 -0.22 14.55
C SER A 94 23.69 1.00 14.44
N LYS A 95 22.98 1.17 13.32
CA LYS A 95 22.08 2.29 13.02
C LYS A 95 20.61 1.87 13.01
N ALA A 96 20.35 0.56 13.19
CA ALA A 96 18.98 0.05 13.21
C ALA A 96 18.22 0.59 14.42
N ARG A 97 16.90 0.76 14.22
CA ARG A 97 15.99 1.28 15.25
C ARG A 97 15.68 0.25 16.35
N ILE A 98 16.00 -1.02 16.12
CA ILE A 98 15.95 -2.09 17.11
C ILE A 98 17.37 -2.45 17.54
N LYS A 99 17.56 -2.66 18.86
CA LYS A 99 18.84 -3.16 19.37
C LYS A 99 18.98 -4.65 19.08
N ALA A 100 19.93 -5.03 18.23
CA ALA A 100 20.20 -6.40 17.86
C ALA A 100 21.70 -6.66 17.75
N THR A 101 22.14 -7.88 18.06
CA THR A 101 23.54 -8.31 17.88
C THR A 101 23.79 -8.60 16.38
N PRO A 102 24.76 -7.94 15.72
CA PRO A 102 25.06 -8.23 14.33
C PRO A 102 25.74 -9.58 14.16
N ILE A 103 25.29 -10.35 13.18
CA ILE A 103 25.86 -11.61 12.74
C ILE A 103 26.21 -11.48 11.26
N HIS A 104 27.49 -11.64 10.93
CA HIS A 104 27.93 -11.61 9.54
C HIS A 104 27.65 -12.94 8.85
N CYS A 105 26.93 -12.89 7.72
CA CYS A 105 26.61 -14.04 6.89
C CYS A 105 27.00 -13.77 5.43
N PRO A 106 28.22 -14.15 5.00
CA PRO A 106 28.66 -13.94 3.63
C PRO A 106 27.83 -14.65 2.56
N TYR A 107 27.00 -15.64 2.94
CA TYR A 107 26.08 -16.30 2.02
C TYR A 107 24.98 -15.36 1.48
N PHE A 108 24.74 -14.25 2.17
CA PHE A 108 23.82 -13.19 1.71
C PHE A 108 24.49 -12.17 0.77
N SER A 109 25.83 -12.25 0.66
CA SER A 109 26.60 -11.27 -0.10
C SER A 109 26.52 -11.52 -1.62
N LEU A 110 26.82 -10.49 -2.40
CA LEU A 110 26.80 -10.55 -3.84
C LEU A 110 27.80 -11.60 -4.39
N PRO A 111 27.53 -12.17 -5.58
CA PRO A 111 28.42 -13.14 -6.20
C PRO A 111 29.85 -12.62 -6.34
N ASN A 112 30.82 -13.48 -6.07
CA ASN A 112 32.28 -13.21 -6.14
C ASN A 112 32.79 -12.15 -5.15
N GLN A 113 32.00 -11.75 -4.15
CA GLN A 113 32.54 -11.01 -3.02
C GLN A 113 33.30 -11.96 -2.08
N PRO A 114 34.25 -11.44 -1.25
CA PRO A 114 34.98 -12.28 -0.29
C PRO A 114 34.03 -13.04 0.64
N MET A 115 34.27 -14.36 0.76
CA MET A 115 33.55 -15.25 1.64
C MET A 115 34.54 -15.91 2.62
N ASP A 116 35.26 -15.11 3.40
CA ASP A 116 36.35 -15.55 4.29
C ASP A 116 35.83 -16.25 5.56
N VAL A 117 34.71 -16.97 5.46
CA VAL A 117 34.08 -17.67 6.57
C VAL A 117 34.28 -19.18 6.44
N LYS A 118 34.87 -19.80 7.48
CA LYS A 118 35.04 -21.25 7.58
C LYS A 118 33.88 -21.93 8.29
N LYS A 119 32.65 -21.38 8.15
CA LYS A 119 31.44 -21.92 8.80
C LYS A 119 30.34 -22.07 7.76
N GLY A 120 29.57 -23.13 7.89
CA GLY A 120 28.33 -23.29 7.12
C GLY A 120 27.25 -22.30 7.58
N ILE A 121 26.27 -22.06 6.74
CA ILE A 121 25.14 -21.17 7.08
C ILE A 121 24.39 -21.64 8.33
N LYS A 122 24.28 -22.96 8.54
CA LYS A 122 23.69 -23.54 9.75
C LYS A 122 24.46 -23.14 11.01
N ASP A 123 25.80 -23.19 10.97
CA ASP A 123 26.64 -22.80 12.11
C ASP A 123 26.54 -21.31 12.40
N ILE A 124 26.32 -20.49 11.35
CA ILE A 124 26.12 -19.02 11.48
C ILE A 124 24.77 -18.77 12.15
N LEU A 125 23.69 -19.33 11.63
CA LEU A 125 22.34 -19.11 12.16
C LEU A 125 22.19 -19.70 13.58
N SER A 126 22.83 -20.82 13.89
CA SER A 126 22.80 -21.41 15.24
C SER A 126 23.32 -20.46 16.32
N GLN A 127 24.08 -19.41 15.99
CA GLN A 127 24.57 -18.41 16.94
C GLN A 127 23.48 -17.40 17.37
N CYS A 128 22.30 -17.41 16.75
CA CYS A 128 21.26 -16.43 16.96
C CYS A 128 20.33 -16.70 18.18
N GLY A 129 20.83 -17.44 19.18
CA GLY A 129 20.14 -17.59 20.46
C GLY A 129 18.92 -18.51 20.44
N PHE A 130 18.84 -19.40 19.49
CA PHE A 130 17.74 -20.37 19.35
C PHE A 130 17.73 -21.52 20.37
N ASP A 131 18.71 -21.61 21.26
CA ASP A 131 19.01 -22.79 22.11
C ASP A 131 17.81 -23.28 22.94
N LYS A 132 16.78 -22.49 23.10
CA LYS A 132 15.60 -22.84 23.91
C LYS A 132 14.28 -22.66 23.13
N ALA A 133 14.34 -22.40 21.85
CA ALA A 133 13.12 -22.20 21.07
C ALA A 133 12.48 -23.55 20.75
N ASN A 134 11.19 -23.70 21.06
CA ASN A 134 10.40 -24.89 20.73
C ASN A 134 9.50 -24.63 19.51
N LYS A 135 9.09 -23.37 19.28
CA LYS A 135 8.26 -22.97 18.16
C LYS A 135 8.85 -21.73 17.50
N VAL A 136 9.20 -21.84 16.22
CA VAL A 136 9.83 -20.77 15.45
C VAL A 136 8.93 -20.34 14.31
N GLY A 137 8.70 -19.02 14.22
CA GLY A 137 7.99 -18.42 13.10
C GLY A 137 8.95 -17.94 12.01
N ILE A 138 8.66 -18.25 10.76
CA ILE A 138 9.33 -17.66 9.60
C ILE A 138 8.41 -16.61 9.00
N VAL A 139 8.90 -15.38 8.86
CA VAL A 139 8.15 -14.23 8.36
C VAL A 139 8.74 -13.81 7.02
N GLY A 140 7.95 -13.96 5.97
CA GLY A 140 8.19 -13.38 4.66
C GLY A 140 7.35 -12.11 4.44
N TRP A 141 6.76 -11.97 3.27
CA TRP A 141 5.91 -10.82 2.94
C TRP A 141 4.45 -11.24 2.65
N LYS A 142 4.20 -12.52 2.39
CA LYS A 142 2.89 -13.03 1.96
C LYS A 142 2.15 -13.72 3.11
N ASN A 143 0.94 -13.25 3.38
CA ASN A 143 -0.02 -13.96 4.20
C ASN A 143 -0.80 -14.96 3.32
N PHE A 144 -0.49 -16.24 3.44
CA PHE A 144 -1.20 -17.29 2.68
C PHE A 144 -2.58 -17.54 3.28
N THR A 145 -3.59 -17.63 2.39
CA THR A 145 -5.02 -17.81 2.74
C THR A 145 -5.69 -18.89 1.89
N SER A 146 -4.95 -19.93 1.51
CA SER A 146 -5.46 -21.07 0.74
C SER A 146 -6.49 -21.86 1.56
N ASN A 147 -7.58 -22.27 0.89
CA ASN A 147 -8.55 -23.21 1.46
C ASN A 147 -8.17 -24.70 1.27
N TYR A 148 -7.04 -24.95 0.59
CA TYR A 148 -6.61 -26.31 0.20
C TYR A 148 -5.28 -26.74 0.82
N GLU A 149 -4.47 -25.77 1.26
CA GLU A 149 -3.13 -26.00 1.77
C GLU A 149 -3.04 -25.68 3.27
N ASP A 150 -2.08 -26.27 3.94
CA ASP A 150 -1.70 -25.80 5.27
C ASP A 150 -0.88 -24.52 5.16
N ASN A 151 -1.56 -23.38 5.29
CA ASN A 151 -0.97 -22.06 5.17
C ASN A 151 0.20 -21.82 6.13
N SER A 152 0.24 -22.54 7.25
CA SER A 152 1.35 -22.45 8.21
C SER A 152 2.64 -23.11 7.72
N GLN A 153 2.57 -23.91 6.66
CA GLN A 153 3.70 -24.62 6.06
C GLN A 153 4.09 -24.08 4.67
N LEU A 154 3.44 -23.00 4.21
CA LEU A 154 3.82 -22.29 2.99
C LEU A 154 4.77 -21.14 3.33
N PHE A 155 5.94 -21.11 2.69
CA PHE A 155 6.98 -20.12 2.93
C PHE A 155 7.35 -19.40 1.62
N ASP A 156 7.39 -18.06 1.66
CA ASP A 156 7.82 -17.16 0.59
C ASP A 156 9.24 -16.61 0.84
N VAL A 157 10.04 -17.35 1.55
CA VAL A 157 11.44 -17.06 1.89
C VAL A 157 12.35 -18.03 1.10
N PRO A 158 13.56 -17.62 0.66
CA PRO A 158 14.46 -18.49 -0.09
C PRO A 158 14.64 -19.87 0.54
N TYR A 159 14.54 -20.90 -0.29
CA TYR A 159 14.56 -22.29 0.15
C TYR A 159 15.74 -22.63 1.07
N TYR A 160 16.96 -22.16 0.73
CA TYR A 160 18.15 -22.47 1.52
C TYR A 160 18.10 -21.92 2.96
N ILE A 161 17.37 -20.80 3.18
CA ILE A 161 17.13 -20.23 4.52
C ILE A 161 16.13 -21.11 5.27
N VAL A 162 14.99 -21.41 4.66
CA VAL A 162 13.94 -22.25 5.27
C VAL A 162 14.49 -23.64 5.61
N ASP A 163 15.23 -24.24 4.68
CA ASP A 163 15.84 -25.58 4.86
C ASP A 163 16.87 -25.58 5.99
N THR A 164 17.70 -24.53 6.08
CA THR A 164 18.65 -24.38 7.19
C THR A 164 17.94 -24.25 8.54
N ILE A 165 16.86 -23.47 8.62
CA ILE A 165 16.09 -23.33 9.86
C ILE A 165 15.42 -24.66 10.21
N ARG A 166 14.88 -25.38 9.22
CA ARG A 166 14.32 -26.73 9.40
C ARG A 166 15.36 -27.72 9.90
N ASP A 167 16.58 -27.64 9.43
CA ASP A 167 17.72 -28.47 9.90
C ASP A 167 18.09 -28.22 11.37
N ILE A 168 17.77 -27.02 11.89
CA ILE A 168 18.02 -26.66 13.31
C ILE A 168 16.85 -27.12 14.19
N PHE A 169 15.58 -26.90 13.75
CA PHE A 169 14.37 -27.04 14.58
C PHE A 169 13.46 -28.21 14.20
N GLY A 170 13.79 -28.97 13.14
CA GLY A 170 12.88 -29.98 12.61
C GLY A 170 11.61 -29.33 12.02
N TYR A 171 10.46 -29.96 12.27
CA TYR A 171 9.16 -29.49 11.75
C TYR A 171 8.46 -28.46 12.65
N ASN A 172 9.11 -27.96 13.70
CA ASN A 172 8.54 -26.94 14.60
C ASN A 172 8.73 -25.52 14.05
N ILE A 173 8.69 -25.38 12.73
CA ILE A 173 8.76 -24.10 12.01
C ILE A 173 7.43 -23.83 11.32
N TYR A 174 6.96 -22.57 11.36
CA TYR A 174 5.65 -22.18 10.85
C TYR A 174 5.75 -20.83 10.15
N ASN A 175 4.97 -20.62 9.09
CA ASN A 175 4.77 -19.27 8.55
C ASN A 175 4.09 -18.40 9.63
N ALA A 176 4.71 -17.28 9.95
CA ALA A 176 4.23 -16.33 10.95
C ALA A 176 3.98 -14.92 10.38
N THR A 177 3.90 -14.77 9.06
CA THR A 177 3.68 -13.48 8.39
C THR A 177 2.35 -12.83 8.83
N ARG A 178 1.35 -13.66 9.19
CA ARG A 178 0.07 -13.18 9.73
C ARG A 178 0.18 -12.36 11.02
N LEU A 179 1.26 -12.52 11.80
CA LEU A 179 1.48 -11.71 13.00
C LEU A 179 1.71 -10.22 12.67
N PHE A 180 2.15 -9.93 11.46
CA PHE A 180 2.39 -8.58 10.95
C PHE A 180 1.20 -8.03 10.16
N ILE A 181 0.64 -8.82 9.24
CA ILE A 181 -0.29 -8.34 8.21
C ILE A 181 -1.59 -9.16 8.08
N GLY A 182 -1.79 -10.17 8.93
CA GLY A 182 -3.08 -10.89 9.03
C GLY A 182 -4.07 -10.16 9.91
N ASP A 183 -5.18 -10.83 10.23
CA ASP A 183 -6.19 -10.28 11.15
C ASP A 183 -5.55 -9.87 12.48
N ASN A 184 -5.80 -8.63 12.90
CA ASN A 184 -5.17 -8.00 14.05
C ASN A 184 -3.62 -7.99 13.99
N GLY A 185 -3.02 -8.04 12.82
CA GLY A 185 -1.56 -7.98 12.63
C GLY A 185 -0.96 -6.67 13.15
N ALA A 186 0.31 -6.73 13.60
CA ALA A 186 0.99 -5.60 14.23
C ALA A 186 1.07 -4.34 13.34
N ARG A 187 1.03 -4.51 12.01
CA ARG A 187 1.13 -3.43 11.01
C ARG A 187 -0.23 -2.93 10.51
N CYS A 188 -1.33 -3.58 10.91
CA CYS A 188 -2.65 -3.24 10.39
C CYS A 188 -3.20 -1.92 10.92
N THR A 189 -2.73 -1.45 12.08
CA THR A 189 -3.18 -0.20 12.70
C THR A 189 -2.02 0.73 13.02
N ASN A 190 -2.24 2.03 12.89
CA ASN A 190 -1.24 3.07 13.00
C ASN A 190 -1.54 4.00 14.18
N ASN A 191 -0.52 4.46 14.90
CA ASN A 191 -0.62 5.56 15.86
C ASN A 191 -0.48 6.92 15.16
N VAL A 192 -0.63 8.03 15.90
CA VAL A 192 -0.62 9.38 15.32
C VAL A 192 0.68 9.69 14.58
N ASN A 193 1.84 9.30 15.10
CA ASN A 193 3.12 9.54 14.43
C ASN A 193 3.28 8.72 13.13
N GLU A 194 2.76 7.49 13.09
CA GLU A 194 2.72 6.68 11.88
C GLU A 194 1.76 7.30 10.85
N ILE A 195 0.62 7.81 11.30
CA ILE A 195 -0.38 8.45 10.43
C ILE A 195 0.22 9.66 9.72
N VAL A 196 0.89 10.56 10.44
CA VAL A 196 1.50 11.74 9.81
C VAL A 196 2.71 11.37 8.95
N HIS A 197 3.45 10.30 9.31
CA HIS A 197 4.52 9.76 8.49
C HIS A 197 4.01 9.26 7.13
N TYR A 198 2.92 8.52 7.12
CA TYR A 198 2.32 7.97 5.90
C TYR A 198 1.50 9.00 5.10
N GLU A 199 0.90 9.99 5.76
CA GLU A 199 0.19 11.06 5.06
C GLU A 199 1.09 11.81 4.08
N PHE A 200 2.35 12.03 4.43
CA PHE A 200 3.31 12.65 3.53
C PHE A 200 3.39 11.93 2.17
N GLY A 201 3.52 10.61 2.15
CA GLY A 201 3.60 9.84 0.91
C GLY A 201 2.28 9.80 0.13
N ALA A 202 1.16 9.67 0.84
CA ALA A 202 -0.17 9.71 0.24
C ALA A 202 -0.47 11.07 -0.42
N ALA A 203 -0.18 12.17 0.27
CA ALA A 203 -0.36 13.52 -0.24
C ALA A 203 0.60 13.81 -1.41
N LEU A 204 1.86 13.35 -1.33
CA LEU A 204 2.83 13.52 -2.41
C LEU A 204 2.39 12.79 -3.69
N ALA A 205 1.93 11.53 -3.57
CA ALA A 205 1.40 10.77 -4.70
C ALA A 205 0.21 11.49 -5.36
N SER A 206 -0.71 11.99 -4.54
CA SER A 206 -1.87 12.77 -4.98
C SER A 206 -1.48 14.06 -5.71
N ASP A 207 -0.54 14.83 -5.16
CA ASP A 207 -0.05 16.07 -5.78
C ASP A 207 0.61 15.80 -7.14
N CYS A 208 1.41 14.73 -7.23
CA CYS A 208 2.03 14.31 -8.49
C CYS A 208 1.00 13.92 -9.54
N ILE A 209 -0.01 13.13 -9.17
CA ILE A 209 -1.12 12.75 -10.05
C ILE A 209 -1.88 13.98 -10.53
N LEU A 210 -2.23 14.90 -9.64
CA LEU A 210 -2.97 16.11 -10.00
C LEU A 210 -2.17 16.99 -10.96
N LYS A 211 -0.86 17.17 -10.71
CA LYS A 211 0.05 17.89 -11.60
C LYS A 211 0.16 17.20 -12.97
N ALA A 212 0.32 15.88 -13.02
CA ALA A 212 0.39 15.11 -14.26
C ALA A 212 -0.91 15.22 -15.07
N MET A 213 -2.08 15.07 -14.42
CA MET A 213 -3.39 15.25 -15.06
C MET A 213 -3.59 16.66 -15.63
N ASN A 214 -3.06 17.68 -14.95
CA ASN A 214 -3.19 19.07 -15.41
C ASN A 214 -2.19 19.44 -16.52
N HIS A 215 -1.04 18.75 -16.56
CA HIS A 215 -0.05 18.88 -17.62
C HIS A 215 -0.43 18.10 -18.89
N LEU A 216 -1.18 16.99 -18.74
CA LEU A 216 -1.57 16.11 -19.83
C LEU A 216 -2.30 16.89 -20.94
N ASP A 217 -1.79 16.73 -22.18
CA ASP A 217 -2.38 17.27 -23.40
C ASP A 217 -1.93 16.43 -24.60
N VAL A 218 -2.56 16.62 -25.77
CA VAL A 218 -2.14 15.97 -27.01
C VAL A 218 -0.71 16.39 -27.35
N GLY A 219 0.17 15.42 -27.61
CA GLY A 219 1.57 15.62 -27.93
C GLY A 219 2.53 15.54 -26.74
N VAL A 220 2.03 15.57 -25.50
CA VAL A 220 2.86 15.35 -24.30
C VAL A 220 3.32 13.89 -24.27
N SER A 221 4.58 13.63 -23.94
CA SER A 221 5.13 12.29 -23.87
C SER A 221 4.84 11.60 -22.53
N GLU A 222 4.80 10.27 -22.54
CA GLU A 222 4.71 9.47 -21.31
C GLU A 222 5.89 9.76 -20.37
N MET A 223 7.09 10.03 -20.90
CA MET A 223 8.28 10.35 -20.11
C MET A 223 8.14 11.69 -19.39
N GLU A 224 7.54 12.72 -20.03
CA GLU A 224 7.27 14.01 -19.36
C GLU A 224 6.26 13.83 -18.22
N LEU A 225 5.21 13.01 -18.42
CA LEU A 225 4.26 12.67 -17.37
C LEU A 225 4.94 11.87 -16.24
N GLY A 226 5.81 10.91 -16.63
CA GLY A 226 6.58 10.10 -15.69
C GLY A 226 7.54 10.92 -14.83
N ASP A 227 8.15 11.96 -15.37
CA ASP A 227 9.01 12.89 -14.63
C ASP A 227 8.22 13.68 -13.57
N ILE A 228 7.00 14.14 -13.91
CA ILE A 228 6.09 14.80 -12.96
C ILE A 228 5.67 13.86 -11.82
N LEU A 229 5.49 12.58 -12.12
CA LEU A 229 5.07 11.58 -11.13
C LEU A 229 6.18 11.23 -10.12
N ASN A 230 7.46 11.43 -10.45
CA ASN A 230 8.59 11.12 -9.58
C ASN A 230 9.11 12.38 -8.88
N ALA A 231 8.73 12.59 -7.63
CA ALA A 231 9.03 13.82 -6.90
C ALA A 231 10.06 13.64 -5.77
N TYR A 232 10.89 14.66 -5.57
CA TYR A 232 11.82 14.82 -4.44
C TYR A 232 12.81 13.67 -4.22
N GLY A 233 13.01 12.78 -5.18
CA GLY A 233 13.87 11.60 -5.04
C GLY A 233 13.37 10.60 -3.98
N GLN A 234 12.09 10.64 -3.63
CA GLN A 234 11.51 9.68 -2.70
C GLN A 234 11.42 8.30 -3.36
N LYS A 235 11.60 7.24 -2.54
CA LYS A 235 11.47 5.86 -3.01
C LYS A 235 10.01 5.59 -3.39
N ASN A 236 9.77 5.14 -4.61
CA ASN A 236 8.47 4.67 -5.03
C ASN A 236 8.15 3.34 -4.33
N SER A 237 6.90 3.18 -3.89
CA SER A 237 6.37 1.91 -3.34
C SER A 237 5.84 0.99 -4.43
N VAL A 238 5.66 1.52 -5.65
CA VAL A 238 5.19 0.80 -6.83
C VAL A 238 5.83 1.39 -8.09
N VAL A 239 5.81 0.63 -9.18
CA VAL A 239 6.28 1.10 -10.49
C VAL A 239 5.46 2.30 -10.95
N THR A 240 6.14 3.39 -11.36
CA THR A 240 5.50 4.56 -11.97
C THR A 240 4.84 4.18 -13.28
N ILE A 241 3.55 4.47 -13.43
CA ILE A 241 2.80 4.27 -14.66
C ILE A 241 2.40 5.63 -15.22
N ALA A 242 2.88 5.92 -16.43
CA ALA A 242 2.36 6.97 -17.30
C ALA A 242 2.25 6.35 -18.69
N ALA A 243 1.04 5.99 -19.10
CA ALA A 243 0.83 5.25 -20.32
C ALA A 243 -0.33 5.86 -21.12
N SER A 244 -0.13 5.96 -22.43
CA SER A 244 -1.11 6.43 -23.40
C SER A 244 -1.32 5.40 -24.52
N GLY A 245 -2.56 5.21 -24.95
CA GLY A 245 -2.90 4.16 -25.91
C GLY A 245 -2.76 2.76 -25.33
N PRO A 246 -2.37 1.75 -26.13
CA PRO A 246 -2.22 0.38 -25.67
C PRO A 246 -1.09 0.25 -24.64
N ARG A 247 -1.43 -0.21 -23.42
CA ARG A 247 -0.46 -0.44 -22.33
C ARG A 247 0.25 -1.78 -22.47
N PHE A 248 1.43 -1.86 -21.84
CA PHE A 248 2.19 -3.11 -21.67
C PHE A 248 2.59 -3.82 -22.98
N ILE A 249 2.70 -3.08 -24.07
CA ILE A 249 3.22 -3.65 -25.32
C ILE A 249 4.63 -4.19 -25.07
N LYS A 250 4.86 -5.44 -25.48
CA LYS A 250 6.13 -6.15 -25.23
C LYS A 250 6.51 -6.23 -23.74
N ALA A 251 5.53 -6.31 -22.85
CA ALA A 251 5.69 -6.36 -21.41
C ALA A 251 6.42 -5.12 -20.79
N ASN A 252 6.48 -4.01 -21.49
CA ASN A 252 7.02 -2.77 -20.95
C ASN A 252 5.96 -2.06 -20.09
N ILE A 253 6.30 -1.81 -18.83
CA ILE A 253 5.43 -1.15 -17.85
C ILE A 253 5.89 0.28 -17.51
N TYR A 254 7.06 0.68 -17.97
CA TYR A 254 7.63 2.00 -17.70
C TYR A 254 7.19 3.03 -18.74
N PRO A 255 7.17 4.34 -18.40
CA PRO A 255 6.95 5.41 -19.36
C PRO A 255 7.91 5.34 -20.53
N THR A 256 7.42 5.60 -21.73
CA THR A 256 8.18 5.61 -22.97
C THR A 256 8.16 7.00 -23.61
N ASN A 257 8.80 7.14 -24.79
CA ASN A 257 8.70 8.34 -25.59
C ASN A 257 7.40 8.41 -26.45
N ASN A 258 6.44 7.51 -26.21
CA ASN A 258 5.13 7.60 -26.83
C ASN A 258 4.45 8.91 -26.42
N THR A 259 3.74 9.54 -27.35
CA THR A 259 3.03 10.80 -27.08
C THR A 259 1.52 10.59 -27.06
N VAL A 260 0.86 11.29 -26.17
CA VAL A 260 -0.60 11.30 -26.04
C VAL A 260 -1.23 11.74 -27.35
N LYS A 261 -2.21 10.98 -27.82
CA LYS A 261 -3.06 11.33 -28.97
C LYS A 261 -4.50 11.49 -28.52
N LEU A 262 -5.25 12.26 -29.28
CA LEU A 262 -6.69 12.37 -29.05
C LEU A 262 -7.32 10.97 -29.07
N LYS A 263 -8.23 10.68 -28.12
CA LYS A 263 -8.92 9.41 -27.87
C LYS A 263 -8.07 8.31 -27.23
N ASP A 264 -6.79 8.52 -26.97
CA ASP A 264 -6.00 7.52 -26.29
C ASP A 264 -6.59 7.20 -24.91
N PRO A 265 -6.70 5.91 -24.53
CA PRO A 265 -6.83 5.54 -23.14
C PRO A 265 -5.55 5.94 -22.39
N ILE A 266 -5.72 6.53 -21.21
CA ILE A 266 -4.64 7.01 -20.36
C ILE A 266 -4.66 6.30 -19.02
N SER A 267 -3.48 6.02 -18.50
CA SER A 267 -3.28 5.51 -17.14
C SER A 267 -2.11 6.25 -16.48
N LEU A 268 -2.35 6.81 -15.31
CA LEU A 268 -1.35 7.48 -14.48
C LEU A 268 -1.38 6.88 -13.09
N SER A 269 -0.24 6.41 -12.59
CA SER A 269 -0.14 5.86 -11.23
C SER A 269 1.21 6.12 -10.61
N ILE A 270 1.23 6.45 -9.34
CA ILE A 270 2.43 6.61 -8.51
C ILE A 270 2.11 6.26 -7.06
N GLY A 271 3.05 5.62 -6.39
CA GLY A 271 2.99 5.33 -4.96
C GLY A 271 4.27 5.71 -4.24
N TYR A 272 4.09 6.18 -3.03
CA TYR A 272 5.14 6.40 -2.03
C TYR A 272 4.74 5.69 -0.73
N LYS A 273 5.63 5.64 0.25
CA LYS A 273 5.27 5.08 1.57
C LYS A 273 4.04 5.79 2.14
N GLY A 274 3.01 5.02 2.45
CA GLY A 274 1.75 5.50 3.01
C GLY A 274 0.64 5.73 2.01
N GLY A 275 0.90 5.65 0.70
CA GLY A 275 -0.19 5.74 -0.26
C GLY A 275 0.20 5.71 -1.72
N PHE A 276 -0.81 5.38 -2.49
CA PHE A 276 -0.79 5.28 -3.93
C PHE A 276 -1.91 6.13 -4.51
N SER A 277 -1.70 6.70 -5.66
CA SER A 277 -2.75 7.40 -6.40
C SER A 277 -2.75 6.93 -7.84
N SER A 278 -3.93 6.57 -8.34
CA SER A 278 -4.13 6.13 -9.72
C SER A 278 -5.31 6.85 -10.36
N ARG A 279 -5.13 7.22 -11.63
CA ARG A 279 -6.17 7.83 -12.47
C ARG A 279 -6.14 7.20 -13.85
N ALA A 280 -7.33 6.88 -14.36
CA ALA A 280 -7.50 6.36 -15.70
C ALA A 280 -8.72 7.01 -16.39
N GLY A 281 -8.68 7.12 -17.71
CA GLY A 281 -9.71 7.70 -18.54
C GLY A 281 -9.28 7.82 -19.98
N TYR A 282 -9.91 8.72 -20.73
CA TYR A 282 -9.57 9.00 -22.12
C TYR A 282 -8.99 10.41 -22.30
N ALA A 283 -8.06 10.56 -23.24
CA ALA A 283 -7.54 11.84 -23.70
C ALA A 283 -8.53 12.49 -24.69
N VAL A 284 -9.65 12.97 -24.16
CA VAL A 284 -10.70 13.70 -24.86
C VAL A 284 -11.24 14.82 -23.98
N HIS A 285 -11.97 15.78 -24.57
CA HIS A 285 -12.64 16.86 -23.83
C HIS A 285 -14.07 16.46 -23.42
N ASP A 286 -14.76 15.68 -24.24
CA ASP A 286 -16.09 15.14 -23.97
C ASP A 286 -16.37 13.87 -24.78
N SER A 287 -17.54 13.25 -24.54
CA SER A 287 -17.92 11.99 -25.17
C SER A 287 -18.07 12.05 -26.68
N SER A 288 -18.32 13.24 -27.28
CA SER A 288 -18.49 13.36 -28.74
C SER A 288 -17.18 13.12 -29.50
N GLU A 289 -16.04 13.26 -28.84
CA GLU A 289 -14.73 12.97 -29.43
C GLU A 289 -14.38 11.47 -29.36
N LEU A 290 -15.10 10.66 -28.58
CA LEU A 290 -14.89 9.21 -28.51
C LEU A 290 -15.38 8.50 -29.80
N ASP A 291 -14.90 7.28 -30.00
CA ASP A 291 -15.46 6.42 -31.03
C ASP A 291 -16.88 5.98 -30.68
N GLU A 292 -17.76 5.83 -31.67
CA GLU A 292 -19.19 5.52 -31.48
C GLU A 292 -19.42 4.33 -30.53
N SER A 293 -18.55 3.34 -30.58
CA SER A 293 -18.64 2.12 -29.74
C SER A 293 -18.43 2.34 -28.24
N VAL A 294 -17.93 3.51 -27.82
CA VAL A 294 -17.61 3.84 -26.44
C VAL A 294 -18.09 5.24 -26.00
N GLN A 295 -18.96 5.87 -26.80
CA GLN A 295 -19.50 7.21 -26.48
C GLN A 295 -20.32 7.22 -25.18
N ASP A 296 -20.87 6.10 -24.79
CA ASP A 296 -21.60 5.89 -23.53
C ASP A 296 -20.69 5.59 -22.31
N TYR A 297 -19.37 5.77 -22.44
CA TYR A 297 -18.36 5.47 -21.40
C TYR A 297 -18.73 6.00 -20.01
N LEU A 298 -19.27 7.23 -19.93
CA LEU A 298 -19.72 7.79 -18.67
C LEU A 298 -20.81 6.95 -18.02
N ASP A 299 -21.83 6.56 -18.78
CA ASP A 299 -22.97 5.79 -18.26
C ASP A 299 -22.64 4.31 -18.10
N ALA A 300 -21.87 3.77 -19.03
CA ALA A 300 -21.55 2.34 -19.07
C ALA A 300 -20.51 1.91 -18.03
N LEU A 301 -19.63 2.79 -17.55
CA LEU A 301 -18.53 2.44 -16.65
C LEU A 301 -18.26 3.48 -15.57
N VAL A 302 -18.13 4.77 -15.91
CA VAL A 302 -17.64 5.79 -14.98
C VAL A 302 -18.62 6.06 -13.83
N LYS A 303 -19.90 6.21 -14.13
CA LYS A 303 -20.94 6.46 -13.11
C LYS A 303 -21.10 5.30 -12.13
N PRO A 304 -21.19 4.01 -12.57
CA PRO A 304 -21.17 2.87 -11.66
C PRO A 304 -19.92 2.84 -10.78
N TYR A 305 -18.76 3.08 -11.35
CA TYR A 305 -17.51 3.16 -10.59
C TYR A 305 -17.55 4.26 -9.53
N PHE A 306 -17.92 5.47 -9.92
CA PHE A 306 -18.01 6.60 -8.99
C PHE A 306 -19.05 6.37 -7.89
N ALA A 307 -20.17 5.70 -8.23
CA ALA A 307 -21.17 5.27 -7.23
C ALA A 307 -20.55 4.35 -6.18
N SER A 308 -19.73 3.38 -6.61
CA SER A 308 -19.06 2.45 -5.68
C SER A 308 -18.08 3.16 -4.75
N VAL A 309 -17.28 4.10 -5.26
CA VAL A 309 -16.40 4.94 -4.44
C VAL A 309 -17.19 5.79 -3.45
N ALA A 310 -18.30 6.41 -3.90
CA ALA A 310 -19.15 7.23 -3.04
C ALA A 310 -19.82 6.42 -1.92
N VAL A 311 -20.35 5.22 -2.24
CA VAL A 311 -20.95 4.32 -1.24
C VAL A 311 -19.90 3.82 -0.25
N TRP A 312 -18.70 3.49 -0.73
CA TRP A 312 -17.58 3.08 0.10
C TRP A 312 -17.27 4.16 1.15
N LEU A 313 -17.10 5.40 0.72
CA LEU A 313 -16.79 6.55 1.60
C LEU A 313 -17.93 6.89 2.57
N GLU A 314 -19.18 6.74 2.14
CA GLU A 314 -20.35 7.04 2.95
C GLU A 314 -20.59 6.00 4.06
N LYS A 315 -20.32 4.72 3.79
CA LYS A 315 -20.81 3.62 4.64
C LYS A 315 -19.74 3.00 5.52
N ILE A 316 -18.46 2.97 5.11
CA ILE A 316 -17.43 2.35 5.91
C ILE A 316 -17.24 3.06 7.24
N HIS A 317 -17.08 2.28 8.32
CA HIS A 317 -16.82 2.79 9.66
C HIS A 317 -16.05 1.76 10.51
N CYS A 318 -15.45 2.22 11.60
CA CYS A 318 -14.78 1.36 12.56
C CYS A 318 -15.78 0.37 13.19
N GLY A 319 -15.39 -0.90 13.27
CA GLY A 319 -16.22 -2.01 13.75
C GLY A 319 -17.08 -2.70 12.68
N MET A 320 -17.09 -2.20 11.45
CA MET A 320 -17.79 -2.84 10.32
C MET A 320 -17.01 -4.07 9.86
N PRO A 321 -17.65 -5.23 9.61
CA PRO A 321 -17.00 -6.37 8.95
C PRO A 321 -16.57 -6.03 7.52
N GLY A 322 -15.38 -6.46 7.12
CA GLY A 322 -14.88 -6.21 5.76
C GLY A 322 -15.77 -6.82 4.67
N GLY A 323 -16.46 -7.94 4.96
CA GLY A 323 -17.44 -8.54 4.06
C GLY A 323 -18.63 -7.63 3.74
N GLU A 324 -19.07 -6.81 4.69
CA GLU A 324 -20.14 -5.83 4.44
C GLU A 324 -19.69 -4.72 3.49
N VAL A 325 -18.42 -4.29 3.58
CA VAL A 325 -17.84 -3.33 2.62
C VAL A 325 -17.76 -3.93 1.21
N TYR A 326 -17.35 -5.21 1.12
CA TYR A 326 -17.35 -5.96 -0.14
C TYR A 326 -18.76 -6.01 -0.76
N ASP A 327 -19.76 -6.36 0.03
CA ASP A 327 -21.17 -6.48 -0.40
C ASP A 327 -21.74 -5.13 -0.88
N LEU A 328 -21.36 -4.02 -0.25
CA LEU A 328 -21.76 -2.68 -0.69
C LEU A 328 -21.24 -2.35 -2.10
N VAL A 329 -19.99 -2.70 -2.39
CA VAL A 329 -19.39 -2.50 -3.71
C VAL A 329 -20.02 -3.44 -4.73
N GLU A 330 -20.20 -4.73 -4.39
CA GLU A 330 -20.86 -5.72 -5.24
C GLU A 330 -22.30 -5.32 -5.58
N ALA A 331 -23.07 -4.82 -4.62
CA ALA A 331 -24.43 -4.34 -4.84
C ALA A 331 -24.50 -3.09 -5.75
N THR A 332 -23.44 -2.30 -5.78
CA THR A 332 -23.39 -1.04 -6.55
C THR A 332 -22.78 -1.25 -7.95
N MET A 333 -21.82 -2.15 -8.06
CA MET A 333 -21.05 -2.43 -9.27
C MET A 333 -20.80 -3.94 -9.36
N LEU A 334 -21.76 -4.68 -9.93
CA LEU A 334 -21.74 -6.14 -9.99
C LEU A 334 -20.45 -6.66 -10.63
N LYS A 335 -19.71 -7.49 -9.92
CA LYS A 335 -18.45 -8.09 -10.41
C LYS A 335 -18.65 -8.88 -11.71
N ALA A 336 -19.79 -9.57 -11.85
CA ALA A 336 -20.13 -10.32 -13.05
C ALA A 336 -20.29 -9.42 -14.31
N GLU A 337 -20.69 -8.16 -14.14
CA GLU A 337 -20.87 -7.20 -15.25
C GLU A 337 -19.61 -6.39 -15.52
N TYR A 338 -18.97 -5.89 -14.45
CA TYR A 338 -17.85 -4.97 -14.53
C TYR A 338 -16.49 -5.65 -14.39
N ASN A 339 -16.49 -6.95 -14.11
CA ASN A 339 -15.28 -7.78 -14.02
C ASN A 339 -14.15 -7.12 -13.20
N TRP A 340 -14.53 -6.42 -12.10
CA TRP A 340 -13.53 -5.86 -11.19
C TRP A 340 -12.80 -7.00 -10.48
N SER A 341 -11.50 -6.86 -10.39
CA SER A 341 -10.61 -7.84 -9.77
C SER A 341 -10.18 -7.35 -8.38
N LEU A 342 -9.50 -8.22 -7.65
CA LEU A 342 -8.96 -7.96 -6.31
C LEU A 342 -10.06 -7.72 -5.26
N CYS A 343 -9.67 -7.08 -4.17
CA CYS A 343 -10.56 -6.65 -3.09
C CYS A 343 -10.94 -5.18 -3.33
N PRO A 344 -12.15 -4.74 -3.02
CA PRO A 344 -12.55 -3.35 -3.23
C PRO A 344 -12.01 -2.41 -2.14
N GLY A 345 -10.73 -2.50 -1.88
CA GLY A 345 -9.94 -1.78 -0.91
C GLY A 345 -8.99 -2.70 -0.15
N HIS A 346 -7.80 -2.21 0.14
CA HIS A 346 -6.76 -2.94 0.85
C HIS A 346 -5.96 -2.02 1.78
N LEU A 347 -5.26 -2.61 2.74
CA LEU A 347 -4.37 -1.87 3.64
C LEU A 347 -3.06 -1.52 2.92
N THR A 348 -2.55 -0.33 3.21
CA THR A 348 -1.26 0.19 2.74
C THR A 348 -0.42 0.67 3.92
N ALA A 349 0.89 0.68 3.75
CA ALA A 349 1.85 1.19 4.72
C ALA A 349 3.18 1.59 4.02
N ASP A 350 4.29 0.90 4.31
CA ASP A 350 5.57 1.09 3.60
C ASP A 350 5.49 0.57 2.15
N GLU A 351 4.67 -0.45 1.90
CA GLU A 351 4.27 -0.97 0.60
C GLU A 351 2.89 -0.46 0.18
N GLU A 352 2.65 -0.44 -1.09
CA GLU A 352 1.35 -0.07 -1.67
C GLU A 352 0.28 -1.09 -1.26
N TRP A 353 0.53 -2.39 -1.43
CA TRP A 353 -0.40 -3.45 -1.11
C TRP A 353 0.11 -4.33 0.04
N MET A 354 -0.46 -4.18 1.22
CA MET A 354 -0.04 -4.91 2.42
C MET A 354 -0.89 -6.16 2.66
N SER A 355 -2.18 -6.00 2.85
CA SER A 355 -3.19 -7.04 2.99
C SER A 355 -4.58 -6.44 2.82
N SER A 356 -5.63 -7.29 2.85
CA SER A 356 -7.00 -6.79 2.87
C SER A 356 -7.86 -7.62 3.80
N ASN A 357 -8.66 -6.95 4.61
CA ASN A 357 -9.78 -7.53 5.34
C ASN A 357 -11.12 -7.37 4.58
N ILE A 358 -11.12 -6.70 3.41
CA ILE A 358 -12.30 -6.46 2.58
C ILE A 358 -12.35 -7.54 1.48
N TYR A 359 -13.01 -8.65 1.75
CA TYR A 359 -13.24 -9.75 0.80
C TYR A 359 -14.59 -10.41 1.08
N GLU A 360 -15.08 -11.22 0.14
CA GLU A 360 -16.37 -11.88 0.23
C GLU A 360 -16.52 -12.71 1.52
N ASN A 361 -17.57 -12.45 2.29
CA ASN A 361 -17.87 -13.09 3.58
C ASN A 361 -16.84 -12.84 4.71
N SER A 362 -15.94 -11.85 4.56
CA SER A 362 -14.98 -11.51 5.60
C SER A 362 -15.65 -11.10 6.91
N GLN A 363 -15.22 -11.70 8.00
CA GLN A 363 -15.62 -11.33 9.36
C GLN A 363 -14.57 -10.46 10.06
N GLU A 364 -13.45 -10.19 9.41
CA GLU A 364 -12.41 -9.31 9.92
C GLU A 364 -12.93 -7.87 9.99
N LEU A 365 -12.73 -7.22 11.14
CA LEU A 365 -13.29 -5.90 11.38
C LEU A 365 -12.40 -4.78 10.82
N VAL A 366 -13.04 -3.75 10.31
CA VAL A 366 -12.42 -2.44 10.08
C VAL A 366 -12.07 -1.84 11.43
N GLN A 367 -10.81 -1.48 11.64
CA GLN A 367 -10.32 -0.98 12.94
C GLN A 367 -9.83 0.48 12.82
N SER A 368 -9.92 1.18 13.94
CA SER A 368 -9.32 2.52 14.08
C SER A 368 -7.81 2.45 13.88
N GLY A 369 -7.25 3.34 13.07
CA GLY A 369 -5.85 3.36 12.67
C GLY A 369 -5.53 2.56 11.39
N MET A 370 -6.50 1.90 10.76
CA MET A 370 -6.31 1.24 9.47
C MET A 370 -6.21 2.26 8.34
N LEU A 371 -5.15 2.15 7.53
CA LEU A 371 -4.89 2.99 6.35
C LEU A 371 -5.22 2.19 5.09
N TYR A 372 -6.22 2.63 4.35
CA TYR A 372 -6.73 1.96 3.15
C TYR A 372 -6.39 2.70 1.86
N GLN A 373 -6.19 1.92 0.79
CA GLN A 373 -6.41 2.33 -0.59
C GLN A 373 -7.84 1.95 -0.99
N ILE A 374 -8.57 2.88 -1.61
CA ILE A 374 -9.85 2.57 -2.26
C ILE A 374 -9.51 2.05 -3.65
N ASP A 375 -9.31 0.75 -3.76
CA ASP A 375 -8.88 0.10 -4.99
C ASP A 375 -9.99 -0.76 -5.60
N ILE A 376 -10.67 -0.21 -6.61
CA ILE A 376 -11.72 -0.88 -7.38
C ILE A 376 -11.28 -0.81 -8.85
N ILE A 377 -10.91 -1.94 -9.44
CA ILE A 377 -10.37 -2.01 -10.81
C ILE A 377 -11.37 -2.67 -11.76
N PRO A 378 -12.32 -1.91 -12.34
CA PRO A 378 -13.24 -2.47 -13.33
C PRO A 378 -12.55 -2.75 -14.65
N SER A 379 -12.99 -3.81 -15.32
CA SER A 379 -12.51 -4.21 -16.65
C SER A 379 -13.71 -4.54 -17.54
N LYS A 380 -14.25 -3.54 -18.23
CA LYS A 380 -15.35 -3.71 -19.17
C LYS A 380 -14.79 -3.77 -20.60
N ALA A 381 -15.08 -4.84 -21.32
CA ALA A 381 -14.54 -5.06 -22.66
C ALA A 381 -14.89 -3.91 -23.62
N GLY A 382 -13.90 -3.42 -24.34
CA GLY A 382 -14.03 -2.32 -25.30
C GLY A 382 -13.81 -0.92 -24.74
N TYR A 383 -13.87 -0.74 -23.41
CA TYR A 383 -13.67 0.57 -22.75
C TYR A 383 -12.27 0.71 -22.17
N ALA A 384 -11.78 1.95 -22.09
CA ALA A 384 -10.65 2.27 -21.21
C ALA A 384 -11.04 2.03 -19.74
N GLY A 385 -10.04 1.82 -18.90
CA GLY A 385 -10.25 1.81 -17.44
C GLY A 385 -10.72 3.17 -16.91
N THR A 386 -11.23 3.16 -15.68
CA THR A 386 -11.51 4.34 -14.89
C THR A 386 -10.97 4.13 -13.48
N SER A 387 -10.35 5.14 -12.88
CA SER A 387 -9.79 5.05 -11.54
C SER A 387 -9.78 6.41 -10.83
N ALA A 388 -10.12 6.39 -9.55
CA ALA A 388 -9.93 7.47 -8.58
C ALA A 388 -9.31 6.92 -7.28
N GLU A 389 -8.44 5.94 -7.43
CA GLU A 389 -7.76 5.29 -6.32
C GLU A 389 -6.94 6.28 -5.50
N SER A 390 -7.11 6.23 -4.19
CA SER A 390 -6.48 7.13 -3.23
C SER A 390 -6.56 6.57 -1.82
N SER A 391 -5.72 7.12 -0.92
CA SER A 391 -5.60 6.67 0.46
C SER A 391 -6.56 7.37 1.42
N VAL A 392 -7.15 6.60 2.34
CA VAL A 392 -7.97 7.08 3.46
C VAL A 392 -7.59 6.35 4.75
N LEU A 393 -7.68 7.04 5.87
CA LEU A 393 -7.51 6.48 7.21
C LEU A 393 -8.89 6.27 7.85
N LEU A 394 -9.10 5.15 8.53
CA LEU A 394 -10.24 4.95 9.42
C LEU A 394 -9.84 5.31 10.85
N ALA A 395 -10.58 6.21 11.47
CA ALA A 395 -10.28 6.72 12.81
C ALA A 395 -11.57 6.88 13.62
N ASP A 396 -11.66 6.19 14.74
CA ASP A 396 -12.72 6.40 15.72
C ASP A 396 -12.60 7.78 16.39
N GLU A 397 -13.57 8.13 17.22
CA GLU A 397 -13.60 9.43 17.91
C GLU A 397 -12.34 9.68 18.75
N ASN A 398 -11.79 8.63 19.39
CA ASN A 398 -10.62 8.78 20.24
C ASN A 398 -9.37 9.11 19.41
N LEU A 399 -9.14 8.38 18.32
CA LEU A 399 -8.00 8.62 17.42
C LEU A 399 -8.13 9.98 16.71
N ARG A 400 -9.35 10.38 16.31
CA ARG A 400 -9.58 11.71 15.73
C ARG A 400 -9.19 12.84 16.69
N LYS A 401 -9.58 12.73 17.97
CA LYS A 401 -9.18 13.69 19.01
C LYS A 401 -7.68 13.73 19.25
N GLN A 402 -7.02 12.57 19.23
CA GLN A 402 -5.56 12.50 19.36
C GLN A 402 -4.86 13.20 18.17
N ILE A 403 -5.29 12.93 16.93
CA ILE A 403 -4.72 13.59 15.74
C ILE A 403 -4.92 15.10 15.82
N GLU A 404 -6.11 15.58 16.20
CA GLU A 404 -6.39 17.00 16.35
C GLU A 404 -5.47 17.69 17.38
N GLN A 405 -5.18 17.00 18.49
CA GLN A 405 -4.36 17.53 19.59
C GLN A 405 -2.87 17.48 19.29
N GLU A 406 -2.39 16.38 18.76
CA GLU A 406 -0.96 16.10 18.56
C GLU A 406 -0.45 16.66 17.23
N GLU A 407 -1.29 16.66 16.17
CA GLU A 407 -0.94 17.02 14.80
C GLU A 407 -1.97 18.01 14.19
N PRO A 408 -2.13 19.23 14.75
CA PRO A 408 -3.17 20.17 14.33
C PRO A 408 -3.05 20.62 12.86
N GLU A 409 -1.84 20.65 12.29
CA GLU A 409 -1.64 21.00 10.89
C GLU A 409 -2.14 19.87 9.96
N LEU A 410 -1.88 18.62 10.30
CA LEU A 410 -2.44 17.47 9.60
C LEU A 410 -3.97 17.48 9.71
N TRP A 411 -4.50 17.68 10.91
CA TRP A 411 -5.95 17.75 11.15
C TRP A 411 -6.61 18.82 10.26
N SER A 412 -6.00 20.01 10.19
CA SER A 412 -6.48 21.08 9.32
C SER A 412 -6.53 20.69 7.85
N ARG A 413 -5.49 19.99 7.32
CA ARG A 413 -5.50 19.48 5.94
C ARG A 413 -6.62 18.45 5.74
N ILE A 414 -6.76 17.50 6.67
CA ILE A 414 -7.81 16.48 6.62
C ILE A 414 -9.20 17.12 6.58
N GLN A 415 -9.47 18.13 7.43
CA GLN A 415 -10.77 18.79 7.42
C GLN A 415 -11.06 19.52 6.09
N LYS A 416 -10.09 20.21 5.50
CA LYS A 416 -10.24 20.82 4.17
C LYS A 416 -10.55 19.80 3.08
N ARG A 417 -9.90 18.63 3.12
CA ARG A 417 -10.16 17.52 2.20
C ARG A 417 -11.57 16.95 2.39
N ARG A 418 -12.02 16.82 3.64
CA ARG A 418 -13.40 16.41 3.96
C ARG A 418 -14.42 17.43 3.43
N GLU A 419 -14.21 18.72 3.67
CA GLU A 419 -15.06 19.80 3.15
C GLU A 419 -15.17 19.75 1.62
N TYR A 420 -14.06 19.52 0.92
CA TYR A 420 -14.04 19.36 -0.52
C TYR A 420 -14.91 18.18 -1.00
N ILE A 421 -14.76 17.02 -0.39
CA ILE A 421 -15.55 15.82 -0.75
C ILE A 421 -17.04 16.06 -0.48
N ILE A 422 -17.39 16.64 0.67
CA ILE A 422 -18.78 16.84 1.09
C ILE A 422 -19.46 17.94 0.27
N HIS A 423 -18.80 19.08 0.05
CA HIS A 423 -19.44 20.27 -0.49
C HIS A 423 -19.19 20.47 -2.01
N GLU A 424 -18.05 20.00 -2.52
CA GLU A 424 -17.75 20.14 -3.94
C GLU A 424 -18.17 18.89 -4.73
N LEU A 425 -17.86 17.69 -4.21
CA LEU A 425 -18.25 16.42 -4.85
C LEU A 425 -19.64 15.94 -4.39
N ASN A 426 -20.24 16.56 -3.38
CA ASN A 426 -21.53 16.21 -2.76
C ASN A 426 -21.58 14.77 -2.22
N ILE A 427 -20.45 14.17 -1.86
CA ILE A 427 -20.41 12.81 -1.32
C ILE A 427 -20.59 12.90 0.20
N PRO A 428 -21.63 12.28 0.77
CA PRO A 428 -21.73 12.09 2.22
C PRO A 428 -20.51 11.29 2.69
N LEU A 429 -19.83 11.79 3.72
CA LEU A 429 -18.61 11.15 4.22
C LEU A 429 -18.83 10.70 5.66
N ASN A 430 -18.58 9.41 5.94
CA ASN A 430 -18.64 8.91 7.30
C ASN A 430 -17.63 9.65 8.19
N ASP A 431 -17.98 9.87 9.46
CA ASP A 431 -17.10 10.61 10.39
C ASP A 431 -15.76 9.92 10.62
N ASP A 432 -15.72 8.59 10.57
CA ASP A 432 -14.50 7.81 10.76
C ASP A 432 -13.55 7.87 9.56
N VAL A 433 -14.01 8.35 8.39
CA VAL A 433 -13.18 8.41 7.17
C VAL A 433 -12.40 9.71 7.12
N LEU A 434 -11.08 9.60 7.18
CA LEU A 434 -10.14 10.72 7.10
C LEU A 434 -9.33 10.63 5.77
N PRO A 435 -9.58 11.53 4.80
CA PRO A 435 -8.82 11.56 3.55
C PRO A 435 -7.34 11.87 3.78
N MET A 436 -6.44 10.97 3.34
CA MET A 436 -5.00 11.14 3.48
C MET A 436 -4.36 11.96 2.37
N CYS A 437 -5.16 12.37 1.37
CA CYS A 437 -4.72 13.20 0.26
C CYS A 437 -5.88 14.00 -0.34
N SER A 438 -5.57 15.02 -1.12
CA SER A 438 -6.55 15.99 -1.66
C SER A 438 -7.41 15.45 -2.80
N THR A 439 -6.98 14.38 -3.49
CA THR A 439 -7.67 13.84 -4.66
C THR A 439 -8.58 12.64 -4.37
N VAL A 440 -8.89 12.35 -3.10
CA VAL A 440 -9.85 11.30 -2.75
C VAL A 440 -11.17 11.55 -3.47
N ALA A 441 -11.67 10.54 -4.16
CA ALA A 441 -12.88 10.56 -5.00
C ALA A 441 -12.87 11.58 -6.17
N TYR A 442 -11.80 12.34 -6.38
CA TYR A 442 -11.72 13.23 -7.54
C TYR A 442 -11.51 12.42 -8.82
N LEU A 443 -12.56 12.28 -9.61
CA LEU A 443 -12.59 11.50 -10.86
C LEU A 443 -12.84 12.39 -12.06
N ARG A 444 -11.82 12.52 -12.93
CA ARG A 444 -11.86 13.24 -14.21
C ARG A 444 -11.69 12.24 -15.36
N PRO A 445 -12.80 11.68 -15.90
CA PRO A 445 -12.75 10.59 -16.89
C PRO A 445 -12.32 11.06 -18.28
N PHE A 446 -12.55 12.33 -18.62
CA PHE A 446 -12.08 12.99 -19.83
C PHE A 446 -10.93 13.92 -19.49
N LEU A 447 -9.69 13.41 -19.67
CA LEU A 447 -8.50 14.01 -19.07
C LEU A 447 -8.08 15.34 -19.69
N LEU A 448 -8.52 15.64 -20.92
CA LEU A 448 -8.29 16.95 -21.56
C LEU A 448 -9.25 18.03 -21.05
N ASN A 449 -10.40 17.66 -20.48
CA ASN A 449 -11.32 18.60 -19.85
C ASN A 449 -10.91 18.87 -18.40
N LYS A 450 -10.26 20.01 -18.17
CA LYS A 450 -9.67 20.33 -16.86
C LYS A 450 -10.67 20.94 -15.86
N ASP A 451 -11.89 21.28 -16.31
CA ASP A 451 -12.88 21.99 -15.51
C ASP A 451 -13.96 21.08 -14.93
N LYS A 452 -14.12 19.86 -15.48
CA LYS A 452 -15.21 18.95 -15.12
C LYS A 452 -14.72 17.68 -14.46
N ALA A 453 -15.48 17.23 -13.48
CA ALA A 453 -15.29 15.95 -12.81
C ALA A 453 -16.64 15.31 -12.46
N MET A 454 -16.60 14.07 -11.94
CA MET A 454 -17.80 13.40 -11.44
C MET A 454 -18.18 13.97 -10.07
N LYS A 455 -19.49 14.13 -9.83
CA LYS A 455 -20.06 14.51 -8.54
C LYS A 455 -21.46 13.94 -8.35
N LEU A 456 -21.92 13.85 -7.10
CA LEU A 456 -23.33 13.58 -6.82
C LEU A 456 -24.18 14.85 -7.01
N GLN A 457 -25.47 14.62 -7.30
CA GLN A 457 -26.43 15.73 -7.44
C GLN A 457 -26.97 16.16 -6.08
#